data_096ec877e14ff67e504b5b32fc6beb4b
#
_entry.id   096ec877e14ff67e504b5b32fc6beb4b
#
_cell.length_a   1.000
_cell.length_b   1.000
_cell.length_c   1.000
_cell.angle_alpha   90.00
_cell.angle_beta   90.00
_cell.angle_gamma   90.00
#
_symmetry.space_group_name_H-M   'P 1'
#
loop_
_entity.id
_entity.type
_entity.pdbx_description
1 polymer ?
#
loop_
_entity_poly.entity_id
_entity_poly.type
_entity_poly.pdbx_seq_one_letter_code
_entity_poly.pdbx_strand_id
1 'polypeptide(L)'
;MQVQPSEICFQGKEVWLLNISSALTGGSLSPEVCGEIVQWTRMNDLPFLARTCKSFQIASEKKLYDILMLGNPTVAFEACRTIATTERLGPYVRELYVYQEERRFRSVALNLQFWQVVQAAMNQMCHLEKLYIHDPSGQNTFILDPDHLNFQLDDVQLRMNWDDHVVAFLKDQRCLDRLTILRGPDNFEHPLGPDVLPHLKQFVGAITVATQLLVCPLTHLQVYVDESSSVPLLSFIPRLVKTGATLRSLSIIHLPDPIALDALHLISTSCPKLCYVGILPFASRHVSSSLSSLH
;
A
#
# COMPACT_ATOMS: atom_id res chain seq x y z
N MET A 1 -28.17 -3.01 26.23
CA MET A 1 -28.01 -2.94 24.79
C MET A 1 -26.70 -3.63 24.47
N GLN A 2 -26.74 -4.91 24.11
CA GLN A 2 -25.54 -5.73 23.86
C GLN A 2 -25.10 -5.47 22.42
N VAL A 3 -23.85 -5.00 22.24
CA VAL A 3 -23.19 -4.87 20.94
C VAL A 3 -22.60 -6.25 20.61
N GLN A 4 -23.12 -6.89 19.59
CA GLN A 4 -22.54 -8.11 19.04
C GLN A 4 -21.28 -7.76 18.20
N PRO A 5 -20.18 -8.53 18.33
CA PRO A 5 -19.02 -8.37 17.47
C PRO A 5 -19.32 -8.89 16.06
N SER A 6 -19.11 -8.03 15.06
CA SER A 6 -19.24 -8.37 13.64
C SER A 6 -18.17 -9.39 13.22
N GLU A 7 -18.64 -10.48 12.65
CA GLU A 7 -17.87 -11.59 12.10
C GLU A 7 -16.91 -11.12 10.99
N ILE A 8 -15.62 -11.36 11.20
CA ILE A 8 -14.62 -11.36 10.12
C ILE A 8 -14.63 -12.78 9.55
N CYS A 9 -15.18 -12.93 8.34
CA CYS A 9 -15.30 -14.20 7.65
C CYS A 9 -13.93 -14.62 7.10
N PHE A 10 -13.31 -15.65 7.67
CA PHE A 10 -12.22 -16.41 7.08
C PHE A 10 -12.62 -17.87 6.90
N GLN A 11 -12.44 -18.37 5.69
CA GLN A 11 -12.78 -19.75 5.28
C GLN A 11 -11.97 -20.80 6.05
N GLY A 12 -12.69 -21.84 6.46
CA GLY A 12 -12.28 -22.86 7.40
C GLY A 12 -11.20 -23.85 6.97
N LYS A 13 -10.48 -24.30 7.99
CA LYS A 13 -9.99 -25.70 8.14
C LYS A 13 -10.13 -26.05 9.61
N GLU A 14 -10.79 -27.18 9.88
CA GLU A 14 -10.93 -27.71 11.24
C GLU A 14 -9.58 -28.19 11.76
N VAL A 15 -9.19 -27.67 12.91
CA VAL A 15 -8.00 -28.09 13.65
C VAL A 15 -8.44 -28.86 14.89
N TRP A 16 -7.98 -30.09 15.01
CA TRP A 16 -8.19 -30.94 16.18
C TRP A 16 -7.46 -30.35 17.38
N LEU A 17 -8.21 -29.94 18.40
CA LEU A 17 -7.66 -29.61 19.72
C LEU A 17 -7.23 -30.93 20.39
N LEU A 18 -5.94 -31.18 20.39
CA LEU A 18 -5.34 -32.18 21.25
C LEU A 18 -5.59 -31.78 22.71
N ASN A 19 -6.19 -32.69 23.45
CA ASN A 19 -6.49 -32.53 24.86
C ASN A 19 -5.17 -32.69 25.67
N ILE A 20 -4.43 -31.56 25.85
CA ILE A 20 -3.11 -31.53 26.51
C ILE A 20 -3.25 -31.43 28.04
N SER A 21 -4.41 -31.72 28.58
CA SER A 21 -4.69 -31.52 30.01
C SER A 21 -3.96 -32.45 30.99
N SER A 22 -3.21 -33.47 30.54
CA SER A 22 -2.67 -34.49 31.45
C SER A 22 -1.16 -34.72 31.44
N ALA A 23 -0.37 -33.89 30.71
CA ALA A 23 1.09 -34.12 30.59
C ALA A 23 1.99 -32.99 31.10
N LEU A 24 1.47 -32.02 31.85
CA LEU A 24 2.26 -30.87 32.32
C LEU A 24 2.65 -31.02 33.81
N THR A 25 3.34 -32.10 34.14
CA THR A 25 4.18 -32.12 35.34
C THR A 25 5.59 -31.66 34.94
N GLY A 26 5.88 -30.36 35.10
CA GLY A 26 7.24 -29.84 35.29
C GLY A 26 8.04 -29.34 34.07
N GLY A 27 7.55 -29.45 32.83
CA GLY A 27 8.30 -28.96 31.66
C GLY A 27 7.63 -27.77 30.99
N SER A 28 8.25 -26.58 31.01
CA SER A 28 7.80 -25.49 30.15
C SER A 28 8.08 -25.86 28.66
N LEU A 29 7.11 -25.65 27.76
CA LEU A 29 7.34 -25.81 26.34
C LEU A 29 8.45 -24.85 25.88
N SER A 30 9.35 -25.32 25.01
CA SER A 30 10.37 -24.43 24.46
C SER A 30 9.74 -23.32 23.60
N PRO A 31 10.38 -22.15 23.47
CA PRO A 31 9.88 -21.07 22.64
C PRO A 31 9.62 -21.49 21.18
N GLU A 32 10.43 -22.40 20.65
CA GLU A 32 10.30 -22.93 19.28
C GLU A 32 9.01 -23.72 19.12
N VAL A 33 8.70 -24.62 20.07
CA VAL A 33 7.46 -25.41 20.08
C VAL A 33 6.25 -24.48 20.22
N CYS A 34 6.34 -23.45 21.08
CA CYS A 34 5.29 -22.45 21.20
C CYS A 34 5.07 -21.70 19.87
N GLY A 35 6.16 -21.36 19.17
CA GLY A 35 6.12 -20.75 17.85
C GLY A 35 5.39 -21.62 16.81
N GLU A 36 5.72 -22.90 16.75
CA GLU A 36 5.06 -23.86 15.85
C GLU A 36 3.56 -24.00 16.16
N ILE A 37 3.18 -24.12 17.42
CA ILE A 37 1.77 -24.19 17.83
C ILE A 37 1.03 -22.93 17.38
N VAL A 38 1.64 -21.74 17.56
CA VAL A 38 1.07 -20.46 17.15
C VAL A 38 0.86 -20.40 15.64
N GLN A 39 1.77 -20.95 14.83
CA GLN A 39 1.59 -20.98 13.35
C GLN A 39 0.28 -21.66 12.92
N TRP A 40 -0.11 -22.72 13.60
CA TRP A 40 -1.33 -23.49 13.32
C TRP A 40 -2.58 -22.95 14.03
N THR A 41 -2.42 -22.01 14.99
CA THR A 41 -3.53 -21.43 15.73
C THR A 41 -4.26 -20.39 14.90
N ARG A 42 -5.59 -20.37 14.96
CA ARG A 42 -6.41 -19.35 14.27
C ARG A 42 -6.16 -17.96 14.87
N MET A 43 -6.25 -16.92 14.04
CA MET A 43 -6.02 -15.52 14.50
C MET A 43 -6.90 -15.14 15.69
N ASN A 44 -8.17 -15.58 15.71
CA ASN A 44 -9.10 -15.27 16.80
C ASN A 44 -8.74 -15.96 18.14
N ASP A 45 -7.96 -17.04 18.10
CA ASP A 45 -7.57 -17.79 19.29
C ASP A 45 -6.22 -17.31 19.87
N LEU A 46 -5.44 -16.58 19.08
CA LEU A 46 -4.13 -16.08 19.48
C LEU A 46 -4.16 -15.17 20.72
N PRO A 47 -5.15 -14.25 20.91
CA PRO A 47 -5.24 -13.46 22.13
C PRO A 47 -5.42 -14.29 23.41
N PHE A 48 -6.14 -15.43 23.31
CA PHE A 48 -6.29 -16.34 24.45
C PHE A 48 -4.99 -17.09 24.72
N LEU A 49 -4.33 -17.57 23.65
CA LEU A 49 -3.06 -18.26 23.74
C LEU A 49 -1.96 -17.35 24.32
N ALA A 50 -1.92 -16.07 23.90
CA ALA A 50 -1.00 -15.07 24.42
C ALA A 50 -1.08 -14.85 25.94
N ARG A 51 -2.22 -15.17 26.55
CA ARG A 51 -2.45 -15.02 28.01
C ARG A 51 -2.01 -16.21 28.83
N THR A 52 -1.58 -17.32 28.22
CA THR A 52 -1.25 -18.56 28.93
C THR A 52 0.15 -18.55 29.53
N CYS A 53 1.16 -18.15 28.79
CA CYS A 53 2.53 -17.98 29.26
C CYS A 53 3.33 -17.02 28.41
N LYS A 54 4.53 -16.61 28.86
CA LYS A 54 5.40 -15.63 28.21
C LYS A 54 5.82 -16.04 26.79
N SER A 55 6.16 -17.32 26.59
CA SER A 55 6.57 -17.83 25.27
C SER A 55 5.43 -17.78 24.26
N PHE A 56 4.21 -18.15 24.66
CA PHE A 56 3.02 -18.00 23.83
C PHE A 56 2.65 -16.54 23.60
N GLN A 57 2.82 -15.68 24.61
CA GLN A 57 2.60 -14.24 24.43
C GLN A 57 3.46 -13.69 23.29
N ILE A 58 4.78 -13.90 23.34
CA ILE A 58 5.72 -13.39 22.35
C ILE A 58 5.40 -13.93 20.96
N ALA A 59 5.19 -15.25 20.84
CA ALA A 59 4.89 -15.87 19.55
C ALA A 59 3.57 -15.40 18.95
N SER A 60 2.51 -15.30 19.80
CA SER A 60 1.19 -14.84 19.37
C SER A 60 1.18 -13.36 18.99
N GLU A 61 1.83 -12.50 19.78
CA GLU A 61 1.96 -11.07 19.46
C GLU A 61 2.71 -10.90 18.13
N LYS A 62 3.81 -11.61 17.90
CA LYS A 62 4.55 -11.56 16.64
C LYS A 62 3.67 -11.92 15.45
N LYS A 63 2.80 -12.93 15.55
CA LYS A 63 1.89 -13.32 14.47
C LYS A 63 0.71 -12.35 14.33
N LEU A 64 0.16 -11.82 15.44
CA LEU A 64 -0.96 -10.88 15.43
C LEU A 64 -0.61 -9.53 14.82
N TYR A 65 0.63 -9.07 15.07
CA TYR A 65 1.08 -7.75 14.62
C TYR A 65 1.90 -7.77 13.33
N ASP A 66 2.24 -8.94 12.77
CA ASP A 66 3.02 -9.09 11.55
C ASP A 66 2.41 -8.31 10.37
N ILE A 67 1.11 -8.50 10.13
CA ILE A 67 0.34 -7.83 9.07
C ILE A 67 -0.87 -7.14 9.68
N LEU A 68 -0.91 -5.82 9.58
CA LEU A 68 -2.00 -4.99 10.09
C LEU A 68 -2.87 -4.43 8.97
N MET A 69 -4.09 -4.95 8.83
CA MET A 69 -5.09 -4.49 7.84
C MET A 69 -6.16 -3.66 8.56
N LEU A 70 -5.99 -2.35 8.57
CA LEU A 70 -6.75 -1.41 9.38
C LEU A 70 -7.78 -0.65 8.51
N GLY A 71 -8.85 -1.33 8.11
CA GLY A 71 -9.93 -0.78 7.28
C GLY A 71 -11.03 -0.03 8.05
N ASN A 72 -11.10 -0.21 9.39
CA ASN A 72 -12.04 0.49 10.25
C ASN A 72 -11.31 1.58 11.05
N PRO A 73 -11.69 2.86 10.97
CA PRO A 73 -10.97 3.96 11.61
C PRO A 73 -10.84 3.83 13.14
N THR A 74 -11.88 3.34 13.82
CA THR A 74 -11.84 3.16 15.28
C THR A 74 -10.86 2.06 15.68
N VAL A 75 -10.88 0.92 14.97
CA VAL A 75 -9.95 -0.19 15.19
C VAL A 75 -8.52 0.25 14.84
N ALA A 76 -8.34 0.99 13.76
CA ALA A 76 -7.05 1.54 13.34
C ALA A 76 -6.46 2.47 14.40
N PHE A 77 -7.27 3.39 14.94
CA PHE A 77 -6.84 4.30 15.99
C PHE A 77 -6.37 3.54 17.24
N GLU A 78 -7.15 2.58 17.72
CA GLU A 78 -6.81 1.81 18.92
C GLU A 78 -5.58 0.91 18.71
N ALA A 79 -5.46 0.26 17.54
CA ALA A 79 -4.29 -0.55 17.20
C ALA A 79 -3.02 0.31 17.13
N CYS A 80 -3.06 1.42 16.41
CA CYS A 80 -1.93 2.35 16.32
C CYS A 80 -1.58 2.95 17.69
N ARG A 81 -2.57 3.32 18.50
CA ARG A 81 -2.35 3.81 19.86
C ARG A 81 -1.65 2.76 20.72
N THR A 82 -2.07 1.51 20.63
CA THR A 82 -1.44 0.40 21.38
C THR A 82 0.01 0.21 20.98
N ILE A 83 0.34 0.26 19.69
CA ILE A 83 1.70 0.15 19.19
C ILE A 83 2.54 1.34 19.62
N ALA A 84 2.02 2.57 19.50
CA ALA A 84 2.70 3.80 19.89
C ALA A 84 3.06 3.83 21.39
N THR A 85 2.25 3.18 22.24
CA THR A 85 2.47 3.13 23.71
C THR A 85 3.18 1.88 24.19
N THR A 86 3.41 0.88 23.32
CA THR A 86 3.99 -0.40 23.68
C THR A 86 5.16 -0.73 22.76
N GLU A 87 6.34 -0.22 23.10
CA GLU A 87 7.56 -0.28 22.27
C GLU A 87 7.89 -1.66 21.71
N ARG A 88 7.60 -2.75 22.43
CA ARG A 88 7.91 -4.11 22.00
C ARG A 88 7.07 -4.62 20.82
N LEU A 89 5.93 -3.96 20.49
CA LEU A 89 5.02 -4.41 19.45
C LEU A 89 5.40 -3.88 18.06
N GLY A 90 5.92 -2.66 18.01
CA GLY A 90 6.31 -2.01 16.75
C GLY A 90 7.26 -2.87 15.91
N PRO A 91 8.33 -3.45 16.48
CA PRO A 91 9.26 -4.31 15.74
C PRO A 91 8.66 -5.60 15.15
N TYR A 92 7.45 -5.98 15.53
CA TYR A 92 6.78 -7.14 14.94
C TYR A 92 6.04 -6.81 13.64
N VAL A 93 5.74 -5.52 13.39
CA VAL A 93 4.97 -5.08 12.22
C VAL A 93 5.86 -5.06 10.98
N ARG A 94 5.50 -5.88 9.99
CA ARG A 94 6.14 -5.92 8.68
C ARG A 94 5.28 -5.28 7.58
N GLU A 95 3.96 -5.37 7.72
CA GLU A 95 3.04 -4.81 6.75
C GLU A 95 1.98 -3.96 7.44
N LEU A 96 1.81 -2.72 7.00
CA LEU A 96 0.80 -1.79 7.51
C LEU A 96 -0.10 -1.30 6.39
N TYR A 97 -1.39 -1.55 6.52
CA TYR A 97 -2.44 -1.10 5.62
C TYR A 97 -3.44 -0.24 6.38
N VAL A 98 -3.41 1.07 6.17
CA VAL A 98 -4.37 2.04 6.74
C VAL A 98 -5.25 2.56 5.61
N TYR A 99 -6.52 2.16 5.60
CA TYR A 99 -7.48 2.55 4.57
C TYR A 99 -8.90 2.63 5.14
N GLN A 100 -9.77 3.31 4.42
CA GLN A 100 -11.20 3.28 4.72
C GLN A 100 -11.90 2.33 3.75
N GLU A 101 -12.72 1.43 4.27
CA GLU A 101 -13.55 0.56 3.46
C GLU A 101 -14.73 1.39 2.90
N GLU A 102 -14.58 1.92 1.69
CA GLU A 102 -15.51 2.85 1.04
C GLU A 102 -16.95 2.31 0.95
N ARG A 103 -17.11 0.98 0.91
CA ARG A 103 -18.44 0.34 0.86
C ARG A 103 -19.20 0.40 2.18
N ARG A 104 -18.51 0.45 3.31
CA ARG A 104 -19.09 0.44 4.65
C ARG A 104 -19.12 1.81 5.32
N PHE A 105 -18.16 2.63 5.00
CA PHE A 105 -18.01 3.95 5.59
C PHE A 105 -18.04 4.98 4.47
N ARG A 106 -18.91 6.00 4.58
CA ARG A 106 -18.76 7.18 3.73
C ARG A 106 -17.36 7.71 3.99
N SER A 107 -16.61 8.01 2.91
CA SER A 107 -15.25 8.56 3.02
C SER A 107 -15.30 9.87 3.81
N VAL A 108 -15.09 9.77 5.12
CA VAL A 108 -15.04 10.91 6.03
C VAL A 108 -13.57 11.23 6.26
N ALA A 109 -13.20 12.49 6.08
CA ALA A 109 -11.86 12.93 6.43
C ALA A 109 -11.60 12.61 7.92
N LEU A 110 -10.53 11.86 8.19
CA LEU A 110 -10.11 11.54 9.53
C LEU A 110 -9.44 12.77 10.17
N ASN A 111 -9.64 12.95 11.45
CA ASN A 111 -9.10 14.11 12.16
C ASN A 111 -7.56 14.04 12.30
N LEU A 112 -6.94 15.16 12.58
CA LEU A 112 -5.50 15.28 12.77
C LEU A 112 -4.96 14.33 13.84
N GLN A 113 -5.70 14.15 14.94
CA GLN A 113 -5.30 13.27 16.03
C GLN A 113 -5.15 11.81 15.57
N PHE A 114 -6.02 11.34 14.68
CA PHE A 114 -5.90 10.00 14.09
C PHE A 114 -4.55 9.82 13.41
N TRP A 115 -4.20 10.76 12.54
CA TRP A 115 -2.96 10.70 11.77
C TRP A 115 -1.70 10.87 12.63
N GLN A 116 -1.77 11.67 13.68
CA GLN A 116 -0.69 11.79 14.67
C GLN A 116 -0.45 10.45 15.40
N VAL A 117 -1.51 9.71 15.73
CA VAL A 117 -1.39 8.38 16.34
C VAL A 117 -0.83 7.35 15.34
N VAL A 118 -1.23 7.42 14.06
CA VAL A 118 -0.63 6.59 13.00
C VAL A 118 0.87 6.87 12.88
N GLN A 119 1.29 8.13 12.82
CA GLN A 119 2.70 8.52 12.78
C GLN A 119 3.47 7.98 14.00
N ALA A 120 2.94 8.20 15.21
CA ALA A 120 3.57 7.71 16.44
C ALA A 120 3.72 6.17 16.45
N ALA A 121 2.77 5.44 15.87
CA ALA A 121 2.88 3.99 15.71
C ALA A 121 3.97 3.62 14.68
N MET A 122 4.01 4.29 13.52
CA MET A 122 5.01 4.05 12.48
C MET A 122 6.44 4.28 12.99
N ASN A 123 6.64 5.24 13.89
CA ASN A 123 7.94 5.50 14.52
C ASN A 123 8.48 4.31 15.33
N GLN A 124 7.62 3.39 15.76
CA GLN A 124 8.00 2.18 16.47
C GLN A 124 8.24 0.96 15.54
N MET A 125 7.85 1.05 14.25
CA MET A 125 7.82 -0.08 13.31
C MET A 125 9.14 -0.20 12.52
N CYS A 126 10.26 -0.44 13.22
CA CYS A 126 11.60 -0.47 12.60
C CYS A 126 11.83 -1.60 11.56
N HIS A 127 10.94 -2.57 11.46
CA HIS A 127 11.03 -3.67 10.50
C HIS A 127 9.90 -3.63 9.45
N LEU A 128 9.27 -2.46 9.25
CA LEU A 128 8.22 -2.31 8.25
C LEU A 128 8.79 -2.48 6.85
N GLU A 129 8.20 -3.40 6.07
CA GLU A 129 8.59 -3.76 4.69
C GLU A 129 7.57 -3.24 3.68
N LYS A 130 6.27 -3.20 4.05
CA LYS A 130 5.20 -2.73 3.17
C LYS A 130 4.30 -1.71 3.85
N LEU A 131 4.04 -0.63 3.15
CA LEU A 131 3.19 0.46 3.62
C LEU A 131 2.10 0.80 2.61
N TYR A 132 0.85 0.69 3.03
CA TYR A 132 -0.31 1.17 2.28
C TYR A 132 -1.06 2.22 3.10
N ILE A 133 -1.15 3.44 2.58
CA ILE A 133 -1.91 4.52 3.22
C ILE A 133 -2.90 5.12 2.23
N HIS A 134 -4.16 5.13 2.62
CA HIS A 134 -5.21 5.83 1.92
C HIS A 134 -5.76 6.95 2.82
N ASP A 135 -5.34 8.18 2.55
CA ASP A 135 -5.93 9.39 3.11
C ASP A 135 -6.92 9.98 2.10
N PRO A 136 -8.24 9.94 2.38
CA PRO A 136 -9.24 10.52 1.49
C PRO A 136 -9.07 12.02 1.26
N SER A 137 -8.54 12.76 2.26
CA SER A 137 -8.24 14.19 2.12
C SER A 137 -6.97 14.45 1.31
N GLY A 138 -6.02 13.54 1.36
CA GLY A 138 -4.70 13.65 0.75
C GLY A 138 -3.75 14.62 1.46
N GLN A 139 -4.15 15.23 2.57
CA GLN A 139 -3.43 16.36 3.18
C GLN A 139 -2.51 15.96 4.34
N ASN A 140 -2.63 14.72 4.84
CA ASN A 140 -1.90 14.31 6.04
C ASN A 140 -0.54 13.65 5.73
N THR A 141 0.18 14.20 4.77
CA THR A 141 1.49 13.72 4.31
C THR A 141 2.60 13.87 5.36
N PHE A 142 2.42 14.74 6.35
CA PHE A 142 3.35 14.96 7.47
C PHE A 142 3.67 13.66 8.25
N ILE A 143 2.79 12.63 8.16
CA ILE A 143 3.05 11.34 8.80
C ILE A 143 4.25 10.59 8.19
N LEU A 144 4.68 10.99 6.99
CA LEU A 144 5.82 10.46 6.27
C LEU A 144 7.11 11.24 6.54
N ASP A 145 7.16 12.04 7.60
CA ASP A 145 8.35 12.81 7.97
C ASP A 145 9.54 11.87 8.22
N PRO A 146 10.61 11.93 7.39
CA PRO A 146 11.75 11.00 7.47
C PRO A 146 12.53 11.11 8.78
N ASP A 147 12.53 12.27 9.46
CA ASP A 147 13.27 12.47 10.70
C ASP A 147 12.82 11.51 11.82
N HIS A 148 11.65 10.92 11.67
CA HIS A 148 11.03 10.03 12.66
C HIS A 148 10.92 8.57 12.22
N LEU A 149 11.20 8.24 10.94
CA LEU A 149 10.96 6.91 10.37
C LEU A 149 12.27 6.13 10.19
N ASN A 150 12.41 4.98 10.83
CA ASN A 150 13.63 4.18 10.87
C ASN A 150 13.49 2.82 10.16
N PHE A 151 12.78 2.77 9.02
CA PHE A 151 12.56 1.54 8.24
C PHE A 151 12.89 1.76 6.76
N GLN A 152 13.10 0.65 6.06
CA GLN A 152 13.29 0.62 4.61
C GLN A 152 12.23 -0.26 3.99
N LEU A 153 11.45 0.29 3.07
CA LEU A 153 10.32 -0.40 2.45
C LEU A 153 10.68 -1.04 1.13
N ASP A 154 10.07 -2.19 0.86
CA ASP A 154 10.09 -2.86 -0.44
C ASP A 154 8.89 -2.45 -1.30
N ASP A 155 7.74 -2.17 -0.67
CA ASP A 155 6.49 -1.85 -1.35
C ASP A 155 5.79 -0.67 -0.66
N VAL A 156 5.49 0.37 -1.43
CA VAL A 156 4.78 1.56 -0.95
C VAL A 156 3.59 1.86 -1.84
N GLN A 157 2.43 2.02 -1.22
CA GLN A 157 1.21 2.45 -1.90
C GLN A 157 0.61 3.65 -1.17
N LEU A 158 0.62 4.81 -1.81
CA LEU A 158 0.11 6.05 -1.24
C LEU A 158 -1.05 6.60 -2.07
N ARG A 159 -2.15 6.90 -1.40
CA ARG A 159 -3.25 7.68 -1.94
C ARG A 159 -3.36 8.99 -1.14
N MET A 160 -2.37 9.83 -1.35
CA MET A 160 -2.14 11.11 -0.69
C MET A 160 -1.67 12.12 -1.72
N ASN A 161 -1.65 13.40 -1.38
CA ASN A 161 -1.06 14.41 -2.25
C ASN A 161 0.45 14.22 -2.38
N TRP A 162 0.97 14.57 -3.55
CA TRP A 162 2.42 14.60 -3.78
C TRP A 162 2.96 15.96 -3.35
N ASP A 163 3.74 15.97 -2.26
CA ASP A 163 4.34 17.18 -1.69
C ASP A 163 5.76 16.93 -1.17
N ASP A 164 6.34 17.90 -0.47
CA ASP A 164 7.68 17.82 0.08
C ASP A 164 7.87 16.67 1.05
N HIS A 165 6.87 16.33 1.87
CA HIS A 165 6.97 15.23 2.83
C HIS A 165 7.08 13.89 2.10
N VAL A 166 6.23 13.66 1.09
CA VAL A 166 6.29 12.44 0.26
C VAL A 166 7.63 12.34 -0.47
N VAL A 167 8.11 13.44 -1.05
CA VAL A 167 9.40 13.47 -1.76
C VAL A 167 10.57 13.24 -0.82
N ALA A 168 10.58 13.86 0.37
CA ALA A 168 11.61 13.66 1.38
C ALA A 168 11.63 12.20 1.87
N PHE A 169 10.46 11.65 2.18
CA PHE A 169 10.30 10.25 2.56
C PHE A 169 10.85 9.29 1.51
N LEU A 170 10.48 9.48 0.24
CA LEU A 170 10.94 8.60 -0.86
C LEU A 170 12.46 8.68 -1.09
N LYS A 171 13.09 9.83 -0.84
CA LYS A 171 14.55 9.98 -0.96
C LYS A 171 15.31 9.06 -0.01
N ASP A 172 14.73 8.73 1.14
CA ASP A 172 15.35 7.86 2.13
C ASP A 172 15.07 6.38 1.91
N GLN A 173 14.12 6.00 1.01
CA GLN A 173 13.73 4.62 0.75
C GLN A 173 14.61 3.96 -0.32
N ARG A 174 15.82 3.53 0.05
CA ARG A 174 16.80 2.97 -0.90
C ARG A 174 16.48 1.55 -1.37
N CYS A 175 15.71 0.79 -0.60
CA CYS A 175 15.37 -0.61 -0.91
C CYS A 175 14.08 -0.76 -1.75
N LEU A 176 13.38 0.34 -2.04
CA LEU A 176 12.06 0.32 -2.65
C LEU A 176 12.08 -0.32 -4.04
N ASP A 177 11.33 -1.43 -4.19
CA ASP A 177 11.13 -2.17 -5.45
C ASP A 177 9.82 -1.76 -6.14
N ARG A 178 8.76 -1.48 -5.38
CA ARG A 178 7.41 -1.14 -5.88
C ARG A 178 6.88 0.14 -5.27
N LEU A 179 6.39 1.03 -6.14
CA LEU A 179 5.78 2.29 -5.75
C LEU A 179 4.45 2.49 -6.48
N THR A 180 3.39 2.74 -5.72
CA THR A 180 2.08 3.13 -6.24
C THR A 180 1.68 4.48 -5.67
N ILE A 181 1.46 5.47 -6.56
CA ILE A 181 0.98 6.82 -6.20
C ILE A 181 -0.27 7.12 -7.02
N LEU A 182 -1.43 7.04 -6.39
CA LEU A 182 -2.71 7.20 -7.09
C LEU A 182 -3.15 8.66 -7.29
N ARG A 183 -2.55 9.60 -6.57
CA ARG A 183 -2.74 11.03 -6.79
C ARG A 183 -1.43 11.65 -7.22
N GLY A 184 -1.45 12.36 -8.33
CA GLY A 184 -0.31 13.15 -8.79
C GLY A 184 -0.45 14.62 -8.41
N PRO A 185 0.64 15.40 -8.45
CA PRO A 185 0.58 16.83 -8.31
C PRO A 185 -0.05 17.47 -9.55
N ASP A 186 -0.82 18.51 -9.31
CA ASP A 186 -1.28 19.37 -10.41
C ASP A 186 -0.10 20.20 -10.97
N ASN A 187 0.90 20.50 -10.14
CA ASN A 187 2.13 21.23 -10.51
C ASN A 187 3.37 20.55 -9.92
N PHE A 188 4.48 20.56 -10.69
CA PHE A 188 5.78 19.98 -10.27
C PHE A 188 6.66 20.99 -9.56
N GLU A 189 6.38 21.24 -8.31
CA GLU A 189 7.25 22.10 -7.50
C GLU A 189 8.41 21.33 -6.84
N HIS A 190 8.29 19.99 -6.71
CA HIS A 190 9.20 19.15 -5.91
C HIS A 190 9.73 17.96 -6.72
N PRO A 191 10.79 18.16 -7.54
CA PRO A 191 11.35 17.05 -8.32
C PRO A 191 12.15 16.07 -7.45
N LEU A 192 12.05 14.79 -7.78
CA LEU A 192 12.99 13.78 -7.31
C LEU A 192 14.35 14.01 -7.99
N GLY A 193 15.42 14.06 -7.19
CA GLY A 193 16.79 14.19 -7.73
C GLY A 193 17.24 12.94 -8.48
N PRO A 194 18.37 13.00 -9.19
CA PRO A 194 19.01 11.82 -9.74
C PRO A 194 19.44 10.89 -8.58
N ASP A 195 19.53 9.60 -8.87
CA ASP A 195 19.94 8.52 -7.93
C ASP A 195 18.99 8.29 -6.72
N VAL A 196 17.81 8.86 -6.77
CA VAL A 196 16.73 8.52 -5.83
C VAL A 196 16.07 7.22 -6.32
N LEU A 197 15.75 6.31 -5.39
CA LEU A 197 15.11 5.02 -5.67
C LEU A 197 15.90 4.11 -6.64
N PRO A 198 17.15 3.76 -6.32
CA PRO A 198 18.02 3.03 -7.22
C PRO A 198 17.54 1.61 -7.55
N HIS A 199 16.66 1.04 -6.74
CA HIS A 199 16.13 -0.32 -6.90
C HIS A 199 14.68 -0.36 -7.40
N LEU A 200 14.05 0.79 -7.68
CA LEU A 200 12.67 0.85 -8.10
C LEU A 200 12.44 0.20 -9.47
N LYS A 201 11.71 -0.92 -9.48
CA LYS A 201 11.41 -1.68 -10.71
C LYS A 201 9.97 -1.51 -11.17
N GLN A 202 9.04 -1.24 -10.27
CA GLN A 202 7.62 -1.17 -10.59
C GLN A 202 7.02 0.15 -10.12
N PHE A 203 6.37 0.85 -11.04
CA PHE A 203 5.62 2.05 -10.72
C PHE A 203 4.19 1.98 -11.25
N VAL A 204 3.24 2.40 -10.41
CA VAL A 204 1.83 2.56 -10.76
C VAL A 204 1.38 3.94 -10.31
N GLY A 205 0.86 4.77 -11.23
CA GLY A 205 0.38 6.09 -10.81
C GLY A 205 0.15 7.10 -11.94
N ALA A 206 0.12 8.38 -11.56
CA ALA A 206 -0.08 9.48 -12.49
C ALA A 206 1.12 9.67 -13.41
N ILE A 207 0.87 10.08 -14.67
CA ILE A 207 1.90 10.37 -15.68
C ILE A 207 2.91 11.40 -15.18
N THR A 208 2.42 12.37 -14.44
CA THR A 208 3.23 13.44 -13.87
C THR A 208 4.33 12.87 -12.97
N VAL A 209 3.99 12.01 -12.02
CA VAL A 209 4.96 11.33 -11.15
C VAL A 209 5.86 10.37 -11.94
N ALA A 210 5.26 9.58 -12.86
CA ALA A 210 6.00 8.66 -13.73
C ALA A 210 7.15 9.37 -14.47
N THR A 211 6.90 10.61 -14.94
CA THR A 211 7.90 11.40 -15.66
C THR A 211 9.17 11.66 -14.87
N GLN A 212 9.07 11.81 -13.55
CA GLN A 212 10.22 12.01 -12.67
C GLN A 212 10.98 10.69 -12.42
N LEU A 213 10.25 9.56 -12.40
CA LEU A 213 10.81 8.25 -12.12
C LEU A 213 11.45 7.58 -13.35
N LEU A 214 11.46 8.22 -14.52
CA LEU A 214 12.09 7.67 -15.73
C LEU A 214 13.61 7.53 -15.62
N VAL A 215 14.25 8.08 -14.59
CA VAL A 215 15.67 7.89 -14.27
C VAL A 215 15.93 6.57 -13.51
N CYS A 216 14.87 5.99 -12.93
CA CYS A 216 14.94 4.73 -12.19
C CYS A 216 14.98 3.52 -13.14
N PRO A 217 15.50 2.35 -12.71
CA PRO A 217 15.61 1.14 -13.53
C PRO A 217 14.26 0.40 -13.66
N LEU A 218 13.22 1.12 -14.08
CA LEU A 218 11.85 0.59 -14.19
C LEU A 218 11.79 -0.57 -15.19
N THR A 219 11.16 -1.67 -14.75
CA THR A 219 10.84 -2.83 -15.59
C THR A 219 9.34 -2.89 -15.90
N HIS A 220 8.49 -2.41 -14.99
CA HIS A 220 7.05 -2.36 -15.14
C HIS A 220 6.55 -0.95 -14.83
N LEU A 221 5.81 -0.39 -15.76
CA LEU A 221 5.23 0.94 -15.66
C LEU A 221 3.75 0.88 -15.98
N GLN A 222 2.92 1.33 -15.04
CA GLN A 222 1.49 1.52 -15.26
C GLN A 222 1.13 2.96 -14.98
N VAL A 223 0.52 3.62 -15.95
CA VAL A 223 0.11 5.02 -15.83
C VAL A 223 -1.39 5.17 -16.01
N TYR A 224 -1.98 6.04 -15.20
CA TYR A 224 -3.37 6.47 -15.35
C TYR A 224 -3.43 7.74 -16.17
N VAL A 225 -4.32 7.76 -17.16
CA VAL A 225 -4.60 8.91 -18.01
C VAL A 225 -5.98 9.42 -17.64
N ASP A 226 -6.12 10.70 -17.38
CA ASP A 226 -7.39 11.39 -17.30
C ASP A 226 -7.58 12.32 -18.52
N GLU A 227 -8.73 12.95 -18.63
CA GLU A 227 -9.02 13.85 -19.74
C GLU A 227 -8.02 15.01 -19.85
N SER A 228 -7.47 15.48 -18.73
CA SER A 228 -6.46 16.54 -18.67
C SER A 228 -5.06 16.06 -19.05
N SER A 229 -4.80 14.75 -18.93
CA SER A 229 -3.49 14.12 -19.14
C SER A 229 -3.25 13.64 -20.58
N SER A 230 -4.19 13.80 -21.49
CA SER A 230 -4.05 13.32 -22.88
C SER A 230 -2.87 13.97 -23.63
N VAL A 231 -2.70 15.28 -23.51
CA VAL A 231 -1.56 16.02 -24.09
C VAL A 231 -0.24 15.68 -23.38
N PRO A 232 -0.16 15.67 -22.04
CA PRO A 232 0.99 15.14 -21.31
C PRO A 232 1.41 13.73 -21.72
N LEU A 233 0.46 12.81 -22.02
CA LEU A 233 0.78 11.45 -22.45
C LEU A 233 1.61 11.41 -23.74
N LEU A 234 1.19 12.10 -24.81
CA LEU A 234 1.92 12.11 -26.08
C LEU A 234 3.32 12.71 -25.93
N SER A 235 3.52 13.65 -25.01
CA SER A 235 4.84 14.20 -24.69
C SER A 235 5.66 13.30 -23.76
N PHE A 236 5.01 12.46 -22.97
CA PHE A 236 5.63 11.52 -22.05
C PHE A 236 6.23 10.30 -22.76
N ILE A 237 5.50 9.71 -23.74
CA ILE A 237 5.91 8.48 -24.42
C ILE A 237 7.33 8.57 -25.01
N PRO A 238 7.73 9.61 -25.75
CA PRO A 238 9.09 9.74 -26.26
C PRO A 238 10.17 9.76 -25.16
N ARG A 239 9.80 10.24 -23.96
CA ARG A 239 10.72 10.28 -22.82
C ARG A 239 10.99 8.91 -22.20
N LEU A 240 10.17 7.89 -22.48
CA LEU A 240 10.38 6.50 -22.06
C LEU A 240 11.71 5.91 -22.57
N VAL A 241 12.32 6.49 -23.58
CA VAL A 241 13.68 6.15 -24.04
C VAL A 241 14.67 6.16 -22.86
N LYS A 242 14.48 7.01 -21.85
CA LYS A 242 15.38 7.08 -20.68
C LYS A 242 15.41 5.79 -19.87
N THR A 243 14.28 5.09 -19.77
CA THR A 243 14.18 3.78 -19.11
C THR A 243 14.03 2.61 -20.09
N GLY A 244 14.15 2.88 -21.41
CA GLY A 244 13.94 1.88 -22.47
C GLY A 244 14.90 0.70 -22.44
N ALA A 245 16.04 0.81 -21.76
CA ALA A 245 16.97 -0.31 -21.57
C ALA A 245 16.43 -1.38 -20.62
N THR A 246 15.65 -0.99 -19.61
CA THR A 246 15.13 -1.86 -18.54
C THR A 246 13.64 -2.15 -18.66
N LEU A 247 12.87 -1.23 -19.25
CA LEU A 247 11.41 -1.34 -19.34
C LEU A 247 10.98 -2.53 -20.20
N ARG A 248 10.11 -3.38 -19.63
CA ARG A 248 9.58 -4.61 -20.27
C ARG A 248 8.07 -4.59 -20.39
N SER A 249 7.39 -3.90 -19.49
CA SER A 249 5.93 -3.84 -19.43
C SER A 249 5.46 -2.39 -19.27
N LEU A 250 4.55 -1.97 -20.14
CA LEU A 250 3.88 -0.68 -20.09
C LEU A 250 2.36 -0.89 -20.10
N SER A 251 1.66 -0.37 -19.09
CA SER A 251 0.19 -0.35 -19.06
C SER A 251 -0.30 1.09 -19.04
N ILE A 252 -1.23 1.43 -19.92
CA ILE A 252 -1.88 2.74 -19.96
C ILE A 252 -3.37 2.53 -19.67
N ILE A 253 -3.82 3.06 -18.57
CA ILE A 253 -5.21 2.92 -18.11
C ILE A 253 -5.97 4.20 -18.46
N HIS A 254 -7.19 4.05 -18.97
CA HIS A 254 -8.07 5.12 -19.41
C HIS A 254 -7.52 5.90 -20.62
N LEU A 255 -6.87 5.20 -21.56
CA LEU A 255 -6.40 5.83 -22.79
C LEU A 255 -7.59 6.30 -23.64
N PRO A 256 -7.68 7.60 -24.00
CA PRO A 256 -8.73 8.10 -24.88
C PRO A 256 -8.58 7.53 -26.30
N ASP A 257 -9.68 7.04 -26.90
CA ASP A 257 -9.69 6.44 -28.24
C ASP A 257 -9.04 7.30 -29.33
N PRO A 258 -9.26 8.65 -29.38
CA PRO A 258 -8.71 9.47 -30.47
C PRO A 258 -7.18 9.46 -30.55
N ILE A 259 -6.47 9.23 -29.43
CA ILE A 259 -5.01 9.26 -29.38
C ILE A 259 -4.38 7.88 -29.29
N ALA A 260 -5.19 6.82 -29.27
CA ALA A 260 -4.70 5.46 -29.03
C ALA A 260 -3.71 4.99 -30.12
N LEU A 261 -4.00 5.25 -31.40
CA LEU A 261 -3.13 4.87 -32.51
C LEU A 261 -1.81 5.65 -32.50
N ASP A 262 -1.86 6.96 -32.24
CA ASP A 262 -0.67 7.80 -32.14
C ASP A 262 0.21 7.37 -30.97
N ALA A 263 -0.40 7.08 -29.83
CA ALA A 263 0.30 6.56 -28.66
C ALA A 263 1.01 5.22 -28.96
N LEU A 264 0.33 4.27 -29.61
CA LEU A 264 0.92 2.99 -30.01
C LEU A 264 2.08 3.17 -30.98
N HIS A 265 1.95 4.05 -31.97
CA HIS A 265 3.03 4.36 -32.90
C HIS A 265 4.26 4.95 -32.17
N LEU A 266 4.05 5.89 -31.26
CA LEU A 266 5.12 6.47 -30.47
C LEU A 266 5.76 5.44 -29.53
N ILE A 267 4.99 4.54 -28.91
CA ILE A 267 5.51 3.47 -28.06
C ILE A 267 6.42 2.54 -28.87
N SER A 268 5.98 2.11 -30.05
CA SER A 268 6.75 1.19 -30.89
C SER A 268 8.09 1.75 -31.30
N THR A 269 8.17 3.07 -31.52
CA THR A 269 9.43 3.74 -31.89
C THR A 269 10.31 4.06 -30.70
N SER A 270 9.72 4.40 -29.54
CA SER A 270 10.45 4.85 -28.34
C SER A 270 10.97 3.68 -27.48
N CYS A 271 10.27 2.53 -27.49
CA CYS A 271 10.55 1.41 -26.59
C CYS A 271 10.65 0.06 -27.33
N PRO A 272 11.64 -0.15 -28.20
CA PRO A 272 11.74 -1.36 -29.03
C PRO A 272 11.98 -2.66 -28.23
N LYS A 273 12.39 -2.57 -26.97
CA LYS A 273 12.61 -3.72 -26.07
C LYS A 273 11.40 -4.06 -25.20
N LEU A 274 10.28 -3.38 -25.38
CA LEU A 274 9.05 -3.62 -24.62
C LEU A 274 8.47 -4.98 -25.00
N CYS A 275 8.16 -5.80 -23.98
CA CYS A 275 7.61 -7.16 -24.19
C CYS A 275 6.08 -7.17 -24.05
N TYR A 276 5.52 -6.24 -23.30
CA TYR A 276 4.10 -6.15 -23.03
C TYR A 276 3.61 -4.70 -23.09
N VAL A 277 2.50 -4.50 -23.81
CA VAL A 277 1.75 -3.23 -23.82
C VAL A 277 0.29 -3.54 -23.47
N GLY A 278 -0.18 -2.99 -22.35
CA GLY A 278 -1.57 -3.06 -21.93
C GLY A 278 -2.24 -1.71 -22.15
N ILE A 279 -3.36 -1.71 -22.86
CA ILE A 279 -4.19 -0.50 -23.02
C ILE A 279 -5.58 -0.84 -22.51
N LEU A 280 -6.02 -0.12 -21.48
CA LEU A 280 -7.39 -0.16 -21.01
C LEU A 280 -8.09 1.12 -21.45
N PRO A 281 -9.03 1.04 -22.40
CA PRO A 281 -9.75 2.21 -22.86
C PRO A 281 -10.57 2.85 -21.73
N PHE A 282 -10.81 4.13 -21.85
CA PHE A 282 -11.79 4.79 -21.00
C PHE A 282 -13.16 4.15 -21.30
N ALA A 283 -13.81 3.55 -20.31
CA ALA A 283 -15.18 3.09 -20.47
C ALA A 283 -16.06 4.32 -20.73
N SER A 284 -16.27 4.67 -22.00
CA SER A 284 -17.24 5.69 -22.36
C SER A 284 -18.57 5.22 -21.77
N ARG A 285 -19.05 5.92 -20.74
CA ARG A 285 -20.44 5.77 -20.32
C ARG A 285 -21.23 6.13 -21.58
N HIS A 286 -21.84 5.14 -22.22
CA HIS A 286 -22.90 5.39 -23.18
C HIS A 286 -23.91 6.27 -22.44
N VAL A 287 -23.85 7.56 -22.68
CA VAL A 287 -24.97 8.46 -22.42
C VAL A 287 -26.03 7.95 -23.38
N SER A 288 -26.88 7.09 -22.86
CA SER A 288 -28.15 6.77 -23.51
C SER A 288 -28.89 8.10 -23.59
N SER A 289 -28.67 8.81 -24.70
CA SER A 289 -29.52 9.90 -25.10
C SER A 289 -30.91 9.26 -25.30
N SER A 290 -31.72 9.33 -24.26
CA SER A 290 -33.13 9.06 -24.32
C SER A 290 -33.71 9.95 -25.42
N LEU A 291 -33.89 9.35 -26.58
CA LEU A 291 -34.90 9.78 -27.56
C LEU A 291 -36.27 9.72 -26.88
N SER A 292 -36.63 10.78 -26.19
CA SER A 292 -37.98 11.06 -25.74
C SER A 292 -38.37 12.45 -26.16
N SER A 293 -38.66 12.55 -27.46
CA SER A 293 -39.53 13.62 -27.97
C SER A 293 -40.02 13.19 -29.34
N LEU A 294 -41.17 12.58 -29.37
CA LEU A 294 -42.16 12.63 -30.45
C LEU A 294 -43.38 11.82 -30.00
N HIS A 295 -44.31 12.43 -29.29
CA HIS A 295 -45.74 12.47 -29.57
C HIS A 295 -46.45 13.36 -28.55
#